data_15508f33c5e40b180a98f22a4c9ea5a2
#
_entry.id   15508f33c5e40b180a98f22a4c9ea5a2
#
_cell.length_a   1.000
_cell.length_b   1.000
_cell.length_c   1.000
_cell.angle_alpha   90.00
_cell.angle_beta   90.00
_cell.angle_gamma   90.00
#
_symmetry.space_group_name_H-M   'P 1'
#
loop_
_entity.id
_entity.type
_entity.pdbx_description
1 polymer ?
#
loop_
_entity_poly.entity_id
_entity_poly.type
_entity_poly.pdbx_seq_one_letter_code
_entity_poly.pdbx_strand_id
1 'polypeptide(L)'
;MEYKGINYLRKKLALTDCRVDLRYRQYAMKFNDEQFGITIPPQLRNQYRSVLGWCTKAVDSLADRLVFREFENDDFKVNEIFKQNNPDIFFDSVILSSLIASCSFVYISKVGEDIPRLQVIEASNATGILDPITGLLTEGYAILKKDENDKVLLEAYFTDKETVINDKRTGQSTVITNTAGIPLLVPVIHAPDSVRPFGRSRITRSGMYYQKLAKRTLERADITAEFYSFPQKYVLGMDVDAEPLETWKATVSSMLQITVNENGDKPTVGQFTTPSMSPFTEQLRTAAALFAGETGLTLDDLGFVSDNPSSVEAIKASHENLRLAGRKAQRSLGSGLLNVAYVACCLRDDFKYNRGRFIDTKPKWEPLFEADANMLTLIGDGVIKLNQALPGYINSNVIRDLTGIKGDMNATPKIEEVEQKTTNSEDKQNGRVISTYEITSLLSNYQKGVLSKENGILLLTSTGMSKQEAEAMLNKTEILEKVNE
;
A
#
# COMPACT_ATOMS: atom_id res chain seq x y z
N MET A 1 -8.08 -27.15 32.34
CA MET A 1 -9.00 -26.30 31.55
C MET A 1 -8.89 -26.76 30.10
N GLU A 2 -9.97 -27.22 29.52
CA GLU A 2 -9.97 -27.50 28.07
C GLU A 2 -9.89 -26.20 27.30
N TYR A 3 -8.85 -26.07 26.48
CA TYR A 3 -8.64 -24.90 25.60
C TYR A 3 -9.46 -25.06 24.30
N LYS A 4 -10.73 -25.52 24.42
CA LYS A 4 -11.64 -25.84 23.32
C LYS A 4 -13.07 -25.44 23.66
N GLY A 5 -13.93 -25.40 22.63
CA GLY A 5 -15.34 -25.16 22.77
C GLY A 5 -15.76 -23.68 22.81
N ILE A 6 -17.06 -23.45 22.62
CA ILE A 6 -17.65 -22.11 22.46
C ILE A 6 -17.35 -21.16 23.63
N ASN A 7 -17.36 -21.66 24.86
CA ASN A 7 -17.11 -20.80 26.04
C ASN A 7 -15.66 -20.35 26.14
N TYR A 8 -14.70 -21.19 25.72
CA TYR A 8 -13.31 -20.79 25.60
C TYR A 8 -13.14 -19.71 24.52
N LEU A 9 -13.76 -19.90 23.34
CA LEU A 9 -13.65 -18.97 22.24
C LEU A 9 -14.30 -17.60 22.54
N ARG A 10 -15.43 -17.57 23.24
CA ARG A 10 -16.03 -16.32 23.73
C ARG A 10 -15.07 -15.54 24.64
N LYS A 11 -14.44 -16.21 25.59
CA LYS A 11 -13.43 -15.59 26.47
C LYS A 11 -12.20 -15.12 25.67
N LYS A 12 -11.74 -15.91 24.71
CA LYS A 12 -10.63 -15.55 23.84
C LYS A 12 -10.93 -14.31 23.01
N LEU A 13 -12.13 -14.20 22.45
CA LEU A 13 -12.57 -13.02 21.70
C LEU A 13 -12.57 -11.78 22.59
N ALA A 14 -13.19 -11.85 23.76
CA ALA A 14 -13.27 -10.73 24.70
C ALA A 14 -11.88 -10.20 25.13
N LEU A 15 -10.86 -11.06 25.22
CA LEU A 15 -9.48 -10.64 25.52
C LEU A 15 -8.78 -9.89 24.38
N THR A 16 -9.25 -10.05 23.15
CA THR A 16 -8.65 -9.41 21.95
C THR A 16 -9.41 -8.20 21.47
N ASP A 17 -10.71 -8.12 21.78
CA ASP A 17 -11.63 -7.10 21.30
C ASP A 17 -11.13 -5.66 21.53
N CYS A 18 -10.76 -5.29 22.76
CA CYS A 18 -10.24 -3.95 23.06
C CYS A 18 -9.03 -3.53 22.19
N ARG A 19 -8.19 -4.51 21.80
CA ARG A 19 -7.01 -4.23 20.96
C ARG A 19 -7.38 -4.03 19.50
N VAL A 20 -8.39 -4.73 19.03
CA VAL A 20 -8.93 -4.60 17.68
C VAL A 20 -9.67 -3.27 17.56
N ASP A 21 -10.56 -2.99 18.49
CA ASP A 21 -11.32 -1.73 18.56
C ASP A 21 -10.39 -0.49 18.63
N LEU A 22 -9.31 -0.54 19.43
CA LEU A 22 -8.32 0.53 19.44
C LEU A 22 -7.75 0.82 18.05
N ARG A 23 -7.46 -0.22 17.24
CA ARG A 23 -6.91 -0.03 15.90
C ARG A 23 -7.94 0.54 14.92
N TYR A 24 -9.18 0.08 14.99
CA TYR A 24 -10.26 0.66 14.19
C TYR A 24 -10.53 2.11 14.56
N ARG A 25 -10.49 2.47 15.85
CA ARG A 25 -10.58 3.87 16.28
C ARG A 25 -9.41 4.72 15.80
N GLN A 26 -8.19 4.18 15.81
CA GLN A 26 -7.01 4.86 15.23
C GLN A 26 -7.16 5.05 13.72
N TYR A 27 -7.63 4.04 13.01
CA TYR A 27 -7.90 4.11 11.57
C TYR A 27 -9.00 5.13 11.26
N ALA A 28 -10.10 5.11 12.00
CA ALA A 28 -11.22 6.04 11.82
C ALA A 28 -10.93 7.46 12.36
N MET A 29 -9.75 7.72 12.91
CA MET A 29 -9.41 8.99 13.58
C MET A 29 -10.33 9.35 14.76
N LYS A 30 -11.04 8.36 15.33
CA LYS A 30 -11.97 8.49 16.45
C LYS A 30 -11.33 8.07 17.77
N PHE A 31 -10.14 8.58 18.06
CA PHE A 31 -9.49 8.30 19.34
C PHE A 31 -9.56 9.53 20.21
N ASN A 32 -10.13 9.37 21.40
CA ASN A 32 -10.04 10.36 22.46
C ASN A 32 -8.73 10.12 23.19
N ASP A 33 -7.72 10.92 22.87
CA ASP A 33 -6.53 10.94 23.70
C ASP A 33 -6.87 11.59 25.02
N GLU A 34 -6.80 10.80 26.08
CA GLU A 34 -6.83 11.34 27.43
C GLU A 34 -5.66 12.32 27.57
N GLN A 35 -6.07 13.49 27.86
CA GLN A 35 -5.38 14.68 28.36
C GLN A 35 -3.86 14.70 28.40
N PHE A 36 -3.33 15.59 27.62
CA PHE A 36 -1.93 15.94 27.73
C PHE A 36 -1.72 17.05 28.74
N GLY A 37 -1.25 16.63 29.89
CA GLY A 37 -0.49 17.45 30.79
C GLY A 37 -1.22 18.65 31.41
N ILE A 38 -0.70 19.03 32.52
CA ILE A 38 -1.01 20.14 33.40
C ILE A 38 -1.03 21.51 32.68
N THR A 39 -0.46 21.60 31.47
CA THR A 39 -0.17 22.86 30.78
C THR A 39 -1.32 23.46 29.98
N ILE A 40 -2.36 22.69 29.62
CA ILE A 40 -3.51 23.22 28.87
C ILE A 40 -4.68 23.40 29.83
N PRO A 41 -5.16 24.65 30.03
CA PRO A 41 -6.35 24.91 30.84
C PRO A 41 -7.54 24.08 30.35
N PRO A 42 -8.39 23.55 31.28
CA PRO A 42 -9.54 22.70 30.91
C PRO A 42 -10.49 23.37 29.91
N GLN A 43 -10.63 24.70 29.96
CA GLN A 43 -11.49 25.49 29.09
C GLN A 43 -11.03 25.45 27.61
N LEU A 44 -9.73 25.34 27.36
CA LEU A 44 -9.13 25.36 26.02
C LEU A 44 -9.05 23.96 25.37
N ARG A 45 -9.18 22.89 26.16
CA ARG A 45 -9.01 21.51 25.68
C ARG A 45 -9.96 21.09 24.56
N ASN A 46 -11.15 21.65 24.52
CA ASN A 46 -12.15 21.33 23.50
C ASN A 46 -12.06 22.20 22.25
N GLN A 47 -11.38 23.36 22.35
CA GLN A 47 -11.26 24.33 21.26
C GLN A 47 -10.10 23.96 20.30
N TYR A 48 -9.02 23.40 20.85
CA TYR A 48 -7.79 23.05 20.09
C TYR A 48 -7.63 21.53 19.97
N ARG A 49 -8.51 20.90 19.20
CA ARG A 49 -8.42 19.46 18.88
C ARG A 49 -7.94 19.28 17.46
N SER A 50 -6.70 18.85 17.30
CA SER A 50 -6.21 18.43 15.99
C SER A 50 -6.60 17.00 15.67
N VAL A 51 -6.84 16.73 14.38
CA VAL A 51 -7.09 15.39 13.85
C VAL A 51 -5.95 15.07 12.91
N LEU A 52 -5.37 13.87 13.08
CA LEU A 52 -4.24 13.42 12.26
C LEU A 52 -4.44 11.99 11.80
N GLY A 53 -4.40 11.77 10.49
CA GLY A 53 -4.73 10.49 9.84
C GLY A 53 -3.52 9.68 9.37
N TRP A 54 -2.36 9.76 10.01
CA TRP A 54 -1.17 9.02 9.56
C TRP A 54 -1.34 7.50 9.62
N CYS A 55 -2.02 6.99 10.66
CA CYS A 55 -2.33 5.56 10.74
C CYS A 55 -3.26 5.09 9.62
N THR A 56 -4.26 5.91 9.26
CA THR A 56 -5.13 5.68 8.11
C THR A 56 -4.31 5.65 6.83
N LYS A 57 -3.49 6.69 6.60
CA LYS A 57 -2.59 6.78 5.44
C LYS A 57 -1.65 5.57 5.31
N ALA A 58 -1.11 5.09 6.44
CA ALA A 58 -0.23 3.92 6.45
C ALA A 58 -0.93 2.63 6.03
N VAL A 59 -2.22 2.48 6.37
CA VAL A 59 -3.04 1.35 5.95
C VAL A 59 -3.43 1.48 4.49
N ASP A 60 -4.02 2.61 4.10
CA ASP A 60 -4.57 2.84 2.77
C ASP A 60 -3.48 2.80 1.70
N SER A 61 -2.31 3.42 1.95
CA SER A 61 -1.17 3.37 1.02
C SER A 61 -0.71 1.95 0.68
N LEU A 62 -0.94 0.99 1.56
CA LEU A 62 -0.65 -0.42 1.29
C LEU A 62 -1.88 -1.14 0.72
N ALA A 63 -3.08 -0.89 1.25
CA ALA A 63 -4.32 -1.51 0.81
C ALA A 63 -4.61 -1.24 -0.66
N ASP A 64 -4.51 0.03 -1.10
CA ASP A 64 -4.75 0.48 -2.47
C ASP A 64 -3.83 -0.18 -3.51
N ARG A 65 -2.68 -0.70 -3.06
CA ARG A 65 -1.72 -1.43 -3.92
C ARG A 65 -1.93 -2.94 -3.92
N LEU A 66 -2.81 -3.46 -3.06
CA LEU A 66 -3.07 -4.89 -2.93
C LEU A 66 -4.31 -5.31 -3.72
N VAL A 67 -4.29 -5.11 -5.03
CA VAL A 67 -5.39 -5.49 -5.91
C VAL A 67 -5.28 -6.95 -6.28
N PHE A 68 -6.24 -7.75 -5.82
CA PHE A 68 -6.33 -9.17 -6.17
C PHE A 68 -6.89 -9.31 -7.59
N ARG A 69 -6.27 -10.16 -8.41
CA ARG A 69 -6.68 -10.36 -9.80
C ARG A 69 -7.51 -11.62 -10.00
N GLU A 70 -6.91 -12.77 -9.74
CA GLU A 70 -7.52 -14.07 -10.00
C GLU A 70 -6.68 -15.19 -9.37
N PHE A 71 -7.24 -16.40 -9.33
CA PHE A 71 -6.46 -17.61 -9.10
C PHE A 71 -6.04 -18.19 -10.45
N GLU A 72 -4.73 -18.35 -10.65
CA GLU A 72 -4.14 -19.03 -11.81
C GLU A 72 -4.20 -20.55 -11.62
N ASN A 73 -4.27 -21.30 -12.71
CA ASN A 73 -4.43 -22.77 -12.74
C ASN A 73 -5.66 -23.22 -11.93
N ASP A 74 -6.80 -22.64 -12.28
CA ASP A 74 -8.06 -22.79 -11.57
C ASP A 74 -8.85 -24.01 -12.05
N ASP A 75 -8.33 -25.21 -11.83
CA ASP A 75 -8.98 -26.48 -12.22
C ASP A 75 -10.31 -26.72 -11.47
N PHE A 76 -10.47 -26.08 -10.31
CA PHE A 76 -11.66 -26.22 -9.46
C PHE A 76 -12.69 -25.11 -9.67
N LYS A 77 -12.47 -24.19 -10.62
CA LYS A 77 -13.36 -23.06 -10.90
C LYS A 77 -13.63 -22.19 -9.66
N VAL A 78 -12.60 -21.95 -8.84
CA VAL A 78 -12.72 -21.12 -7.64
C VAL A 78 -13.03 -19.67 -7.99
N ASN A 79 -12.53 -19.17 -9.14
CA ASN A 79 -12.80 -17.81 -9.60
C ASN A 79 -14.30 -17.55 -9.82
N GLU A 80 -15.09 -18.56 -10.20
CA GLU A 80 -16.54 -18.44 -10.37
C GLU A 80 -17.23 -18.16 -9.03
N ILE A 81 -16.75 -18.77 -7.92
CA ILE A 81 -17.28 -18.53 -6.57
C ILE A 81 -17.10 -17.07 -6.18
N PHE A 82 -15.89 -16.52 -6.39
CA PHE A 82 -15.61 -15.11 -6.05
C PHE A 82 -16.36 -14.13 -6.95
N LYS A 83 -16.47 -14.41 -8.26
CA LYS A 83 -17.23 -13.55 -9.19
C LYS A 83 -18.69 -13.38 -8.79
N GLN A 84 -19.31 -14.39 -8.18
CA GLN A 84 -20.71 -14.31 -7.72
C GLN A 84 -20.85 -13.63 -6.33
N ASN A 85 -19.77 -13.42 -5.62
CA ASN A 85 -19.75 -12.82 -4.29
C ASN A 85 -19.26 -11.35 -4.29
N ASN A 86 -19.52 -10.58 -5.36
CA ASN A 86 -19.10 -9.19 -5.50
C ASN A 86 -17.60 -9.02 -5.20
N PRO A 87 -16.72 -9.50 -6.09
CA PRO A 87 -15.31 -9.73 -5.82
C PRO A 87 -14.57 -8.46 -5.36
N ASP A 88 -14.84 -7.30 -5.98
CA ASP A 88 -14.11 -6.07 -5.67
C ASP A 88 -14.32 -5.65 -4.22
N ILE A 89 -15.59 -5.59 -3.78
CA ILE A 89 -15.92 -5.24 -2.39
C ILE A 89 -15.44 -6.33 -1.42
N PHE A 90 -15.54 -7.61 -1.82
CA PHE A 90 -15.10 -8.71 -0.98
C PHE A 90 -13.59 -8.65 -0.71
N PHE A 91 -12.76 -8.54 -1.75
CA PHE A 91 -11.31 -8.50 -1.60
C PHE A 91 -10.85 -7.26 -0.84
N ASP A 92 -11.38 -6.08 -1.18
CA ASP A 92 -11.05 -4.84 -0.47
C ASP A 92 -11.40 -4.93 1.01
N SER A 93 -12.58 -5.45 1.36
CA SER A 93 -13.00 -5.62 2.74
C SER A 93 -12.10 -6.58 3.52
N VAL A 94 -11.75 -7.72 2.93
CA VAL A 94 -10.86 -8.72 3.55
C VAL A 94 -9.46 -8.14 3.77
N ILE A 95 -8.90 -7.47 2.76
CA ILE A 95 -7.56 -6.90 2.79
C ILE A 95 -7.48 -5.78 3.83
N LEU A 96 -8.40 -4.80 3.74
CA LEU A 96 -8.42 -3.65 4.63
C LEU A 96 -8.58 -4.09 6.09
N SER A 97 -9.56 -4.95 6.39
CA SER A 97 -9.78 -5.46 7.75
C SER A 97 -8.56 -6.23 8.28
N SER A 98 -7.90 -7.02 7.44
CA SER A 98 -6.68 -7.75 7.82
C SER A 98 -5.50 -6.81 8.10
N LEU A 99 -5.36 -5.71 7.37
CA LEU A 99 -4.31 -4.71 7.61
C LEU A 99 -4.57 -3.93 8.90
N ILE A 100 -5.81 -3.54 9.17
CA ILE A 100 -6.19 -2.82 10.39
C ILE A 100 -6.07 -3.71 11.62
N ALA A 101 -6.72 -4.87 11.62
CA ALA A 101 -6.89 -5.70 12.81
C ALA A 101 -5.82 -6.78 13.00
N SER A 102 -5.00 -7.07 12.01
CA SER A 102 -4.06 -8.19 11.83
C SER A 102 -4.64 -9.40 11.11
N CYS A 103 -5.92 -9.67 11.23
CA CYS A 103 -6.64 -10.70 10.50
C CYS A 103 -8.09 -10.27 10.29
N SER A 104 -8.72 -10.85 9.29
CA SER A 104 -10.15 -10.89 9.07
C SER A 104 -10.59 -12.35 8.96
N PHE A 105 -11.88 -12.60 9.02
CA PHE A 105 -12.43 -13.94 8.89
C PHE A 105 -13.45 -13.96 7.75
N VAL A 106 -13.51 -15.05 7.03
CA VAL A 106 -14.52 -15.27 6.00
C VAL A 106 -15.40 -16.42 6.45
N TYR A 107 -16.68 -16.15 6.67
CA TYR A 107 -17.70 -17.15 6.88
C TYR A 107 -18.24 -17.61 5.54
N ILE A 108 -18.23 -18.92 5.33
CA ILE A 108 -18.68 -19.56 4.10
C ILE A 108 -19.98 -20.28 4.39
N SER A 109 -21.05 -19.97 3.65
CA SER A 109 -22.35 -20.57 3.85
C SER A 109 -22.96 -21.01 2.50
N LYS A 110 -23.79 -22.05 2.52
CA LYS A 110 -24.55 -22.53 1.38
C LYS A 110 -26.00 -22.70 1.83
N VAL A 111 -26.89 -21.85 1.32
CA VAL A 111 -28.30 -21.89 1.70
C VAL A 111 -29.10 -21.89 0.40
N GLY A 112 -29.50 -23.10 -0.05
CA GLY A 112 -30.38 -23.27 -1.20
C GLY A 112 -29.80 -22.83 -2.55
N GLU A 113 -28.51 -22.51 -2.62
CA GLU A 113 -27.84 -22.10 -3.85
C GLU A 113 -26.70 -23.07 -4.21
N ASP A 114 -26.38 -23.18 -5.51
CA ASP A 114 -25.30 -24.04 -5.98
C ASP A 114 -23.91 -23.51 -5.60
N ILE A 115 -23.80 -22.19 -5.41
CA ILE A 115 -22.53 -21.52 -5.13
C ILE A 115 -22.51 -20.97 -3.70
N PRO A 116 -21.41 -21.22 -2.94
CA PRO A 116 -21.26 -20.73 -1.59
C PRO A 116 -21.24 -19.21 -1.51
N ARG A 117 -21.84 -18.64 -0.46
CA ARG A 117 -21.78 -17.23 -0.09
C ARG A 117 -20.61 -16.97 0.83
N LEU A 118 -19.91 -15.86 0.59
CA LEU A 118 -18.74 -15.43 1.34
C LEU A 118 -19.06 -14.16 2.12
N GLN A 119 -19.03 -14.23 3.45
CA GLN A 119 -19.25 -13.07 4.33
C GLN A 119 -17.96 -12.74 5.07
N VAL A 120 -17.49 -11.50 4.93
CA VAL A 120 -16.34 -10.99 5.68
C VAL A 120 -16.78 -10.61 7.09
N ILE A 121 -16.03 -11.08 8.09
CA ILE A 121 -16.24 -10.76 9.51
C ILE A 121 -14.95 -10.19 10.07
N GLU A 122 -15.04 -9.06 10.72
CA GLU A 122 -13.88 -8.42 11.36
C GLU A 122 -13.39 -9.18 12.60
N ALA A 123 -12.14 -8.97 12.99
CA ALA A 123 -11.50 -9.69 14.09
C ALA A 123 -12.05 -9.34 15.50
N SER A 124 -12.84 -8.26 15.65
CA SER A 124 -13.58 -7.98 16.88
C SER A 124 -14.80 -8.89 17.07
N ASN A 125 -15.30 -9.47 15.97
CA ASN A 125 -16.49 -10.32 15.95
C ASN A 125 -16.19 -11.80 15.69
N ALA A 126 -14.94 -12.19 15.43
CA ALA A 126 -14.61 -13.58 15.17
C ALA A 126 -13.26 -13.99 15.78
N THR A 127 -13.15 -15.27 16.12
CA THR A 127 -11.92 -15.91 16.62
C THR A 127 -11.96 -17.41 16.36
N GLY A 128 -10.84 -18.09 16.61
CA GLY A 128 -10.79 -19.54 16.48
C GLY A 128 -9.50 -20.14 17.05
N ILE A 129 -9.37 -21.44 16.93
CA ILE A 129 -8.15 -22.19 17.24
C ILE A 129 -7.49 -22.51 15.90
N LEU A 130 -6.33 -21.94 15.65
CA LEU A 130 -5.59 -22.09 14.40
C LEU A 130 -4.74 -23.36 14.40
N ASP A 131 -4.83 -24.13 13.34
CA ASP A 131 -3.85 -25.15 13.02
C ASP A 131 -2.59 -24.48 12.43
N PRO A 132 -1.42 -24.57 13.09
CA PRO A 132 -0.22 -23.89 12.65
C PRO A 132 0.35 -24.41 11.32
N ILE A 133 -0.04 -25.61 10.89
CA ILE A 133 0.47 -26.22 9.65
C ILE A 133 -0.36 -25.77 8.45
N THR A 134 -1.67 -25.87 8.55
CA THR A 134 -2.57 -25.58 7.42
C THR A 134 -3.02 -24.12 7.37
N GLY A 135 -2.95 -23.39 8.50
CA GLY A 135 -3.51 -22.04 8.64
C GLY A 135 -5.04 -22.02 8.65
N LEU A 136 -5.71 -23.18 8.73
CA LEU A 136 -7.15 -23.31 8.91
C LEU A 136 -7.52 -23.34 10.38
N LEU A 137 -8.78 -23.12 10.70
CA LEU A 137 -9.25 -23.29 12.07
C LEU A 137 -9.60 -24.76 12.33
N THR A 138 -9.33 -25.21 13.54
CA THR A 138 -9.86 -26.47 14.09
C THR A 138 -11.23 -26.25 14.72
N GLU A 139 -11.43 -25.10 15.34
CA GLU A 139 -12.71 -24.61 15.86
C GLU A 139 -12.80 -23.10 15.63
N GLY A 140 -13.96 -22.61 15.26
CA GLY A 140 -14.24 -21.19 15.02
C GLY A 140 -15.43 -20.67 15.83
N TYR A 141 -15.42 -19.40 16.12
CA TYR A 141 -16.54 -18.68 16.73
C TYR A 141 -16.69 -17.32 16.08
N ALA A 142 -17.91 -16.94 15.75
CA ALA A 142 -18.21 -15.61 15.22
C ALA A 142 -19.52 -15.06 15.76
N ILE A 143 -19.56 -13.75 15.94
CA ILE A 143 -20.75 -12.96 16.17
C ILE A 143 -21.27 -12.54 14.79
N LEU A 144 -22.43 -13.05 14.39
CA LEU A 144 -23.00 -12.80 13.08
C LEU A 144 -23.87 -11.55 13.05
N LYS A 145 -24.51 -11.20 14.19
CA LYS A 145 -25.38 -10.02 14.28
C LYS A 145 -25.37 -9.44 15.70
N LYS A 146 -25.30 -8.11 15.78
CA LYS A 146 -25.47 -7.31 16.98
C LYS A 146 -26.68 -6.38 16.82
N ASP A 147 -27.22 -5.87 17.91
CA ASP A 147 -28.19 -4.77 17.92
C ASP A 147 -27.49 -3.41 17.91
N GLU A 148 -28.28 -2.32 17.96
CA GLU A 148 -27.78 -0.94 17.99
C GLU A 148 -26.99 -0.60 19.28
N ASN A 149 -27.12 -1.42 20.32
CA ASN A 149 -26.41 -1.28 21.60
C ASN A 149 -25.22 -2.26 21.72
N ASP A 150 -24.69 -2.78 20.60
CA ASP A 150 -23.61 -3.78 20.54
C ASP A 150 -23.91 -5.11 21.26
N LYS A 151 -25.18 -5.38 21.62
CA LYS A 151 -25.55 -6.65 22.22
C LYS A 151 -25.64 -7.74 21.16
N VAL A 152 -25.00 -8.88 21.43
CA VAL A 152 -25.01 -10.04 20.52
C VAL A 152 -26.42 -10.60 20.36
N LEU A 153 -26.93 -10.60 19.13
CA LEU A 153 -28.20 -11.20 18.73
C LEU A 153 -28.01 -12.60 18.16
N LEU A 154 -27.03 -12.77 17.30
CA LEU A 154 -26.75 -14.03 16.61
C LEU A 154 -25.24 -14.34 16.73
N GLU A 155 -24.95 -15.58 17.16
CA GLU A 155 -23.57 -16.07 17.22
C GLU A 155 -23.49 -17.45 16.56
N ALA A 156 -22.32 -17.80 16.01
CA ALA A 156 -22.08 -19.10 15.41
C ALA A 156 -20.82 -19.76 15.99
N TYR A 157 -20.90 -21.06 16.15
CA TYR A 157 -19.77 -21.93 16.52
C TYR A 157 -19.53 -22.93 15.40
N PHE A 158 -18.30 -23.01 14.94
CA PHE A 158 -17.90 -23.77 13.76
C PHE A 158 -16.98 -24.92 14.16
N THR A 159 -17.35 -26.13 13.73
CA THR A 159 -16.53 -27.33 13.84
C THR A 159 -16.36 -27.99 12.47
N ASP A 160 -15.58 -29.04 12.41
CA ASP A 160 -15.43 -29.88 11.19
C ASP A 160 -16.71 -30.64 10.84
N LYS A 161 -17.63 -30.87 11.79
CA LYS A 161 -18.84 -31.65 11.61
C LYS A 161 -20.09 -30.82 11.44
N GLU A 162 -20.15 -29.68 12.13
CA GLU A 162 -21.38 -28.90 12.23
C GLU A 162 -21.09 -27.41 12.47
N THR A 163 -22.03 -26.57 12.07
CA THR A 163 -22.10 -25.16 12.45
C THR A 163 -23.34 -24.95 13.33
N VAL A 164 -23.14 -24.51 14.55
CA VAL A 164 -24.22 -24.24 15.50
C VAL A 164 -24.46 -22.74 15.55
N ILE A 165 -25.65 -22.32 15.14
CA ILE A 165 -26.07 -20.90 15.18
C ILE A 165 -27.03 -20.70 16.35
N ASN A 166 -26.66 -19.85 17.30
CA ASN A 166 -27.45 -19.51 18.48
C ASN A 166 -28.13 -18.15 18.31
N ASP A 167 -29.45 -18.10 18.31
CA ASP A 167 -30.22 -16.85 18.40
C ASP A 167 -30.45 -16.51 19.88
N LYS A 168 -29.81 -15.42 20.35
CA LYS A 168 -29.92 -14.97 21.73
C LYS A 168 -31.25 -14.31 22.07
N ARG A 169 -32.05 -13.92 21.08
CA ARG A 169 -33.38 -13.33 21.26
C ARG A 169 -34.39 -14.40 21.58
N THR A 170 -34.38 -15.51 20.80
CA THR A 170 -35.34 -16.59 20.94
C THR A 170 -34.85 -17.73 21.84
N GLY A 171 -33.55 -17.76 22.15
CA GLY A 171 -32.91 -18.86 22.88
C GLY A 171 -32.80 -20.16 22.07
N GLN A 172 -33.13 -20.12 20.77
CA GLN A 172 -33.07 -21.28 19.88
C GLN A 172 -31.67 -21.47 19.29
N SER A 173 -31.29 -22.73 19.11
CA SER A 173 -30.05 -23.11 18.45
C SER A 173 -30.39 -23.93 17.19
N THR A 174 -29.85 -23.50 16.04
CA THR A 174 -29.94 -24.21 14.78
C THR A 174 -28.63 -24.89 14.50
N VAL A 175 -28.66 -26.20 14.26
CA VAL A 175 -27.49 -27.00 13.91
C VAL A 175 -27.53 -27.28 12.41
N ILE A 176 -26.47 -26.91 11.71
CA ILE A 176 -26.28 -27.14 10.27
C ILE A 176 -25.11 -28.13 10.11
N THR A 177 -25.38 -29.26 9.50
CA THR A 177 -24.34 -30.26 9.20
C THR A 177 -23.31 -29.69 8.22
N ASN A 178 -22.04 -29.87 8.51
CA ASN A 178 -20.96 -29.39 7.68
C ASN A 178 -20.46 -30.50 6.76
N THR A 179 -20.77 -30.39 5.46
CA THR A 179 -20.39 -31.36 4.42
C THR A 179 -18.93 -31.17 3.95
N ALA A 180 -18.36 -29.99 4.16
CA ALA A 180 -16.97 -29.71 3.77
C ALA A 180 -15.94 -30.44 4.67
N GLY A 181 -16.33 -30.89 5.88
CA GLY A 181 -15.44 -31.56 6.84
C GLY A 181 -14.31 -30.66 7.36
N ILE A 182 -14.48 -29.35 7.29
CA ILE A 182 -13.55 -28.30 7.75
C ILE A 182 -14.40 -27.13 8.27
N PRO A 183 -14.03 -26.47 9.41
CA PRO A 183 -14.79 -25.33 9.90
C PRO A 183 -15.01 -24.27 8.83
N LEU A 184 -16.27 -23.84 8.67
CA LEU A 184 -16.71 -22.89 7.62
C LEU A 184 -16.37 -21.42 7.94
N LEU A 185 -15.44 -21.20 8.85
CA LEU A 185 -14.87 -19.89 9.19
C LEU A 185 -13.38 -19.94 8.88
N VAL A 186 -12.92 -19.12 7.95
CA VAL A 186 -11.53 -19.14 7.45
C VAL A 186 -10.85 -17.83 7.77
N PRO A 187 -9.71 -17.82 8.47
CA PRO A 187 -8.97 -16.60 8.76
C PRO A 187 -8.09 -16.19 7.57
N VAL A 188 -8.11 -14.89 7.25
CA VAL A 188 -7.17 -14.26 6.32
C VAL A 188 -6.24 -13.37 7.16
N ILE A 189 -4.95 -13.68 7.18
CA ILE A 189 -4.02 -13.16 8.19
C ILE A 189 -2.93 -12.34 7.53
N HIS A 190 -2.71 -11.12 8.04
CA HIS A 190 -1.62 -10.25 7.62
C HIS A 190 -0.38 -10.47 8.48
N ALA A 191 0.77 -10.74 7.84
CA ALA A 191 2.09 -10.88 8.46
C ALA A 191 2.13 -11.80 9.70
N PRO A 192 1.69 -13.09 9.58
CA PRO A 192 1.81 -14.06 10.67
C PRO A 192 3.26 -14.40 10.96
N ASP A 193 3.54 -14.79 12.22
CA ASP A 193 4.79 -15.39 12.65
C ASP A 193 4.52 -16.51 13.67
N SER A 194 5.56 -17.28 14.06
CA SER A 194 5.44 -18.40 14.98
C SER A 194 4.94 -18.01 16.39
N VAL A 195 5.21 -16.78 16.82
CA VAL A 195 4.78 -16.24 18.13
C VAL A 195 3.38 -15.63 18.03
N ARG A 196 3.03 -15.11 16.86
CA ARG A 196 1.76 -14.41 16.59
C ARG A 196 1.06 -15.04 15.38
N PRO A 197 0.45 -16.19 15.55
CA PRO A 197 -0.18 -16.93 14.45
C PRO A 197 -1.34 -16.16 13.80
N PHE A 198 -2.04 -15.26 14.53
CA PHE A 198 -3.05 -14.34 13.99
C PHE A 198 -2.45 -13.02 13.46
N GLY A 199 -1.13 -12.98 13.23
CA GLY A 199 -0.46 -11.92 12.52
C GLY A 199 -0.26 -10.62 13.29
N ARG A 200 0.03 -9.57 12.53
CA ARG A 200 0.29 -8.21 13.04
C ARG A 200 -0.48 -7.19 12.23
N SER A 201 -1.04 -6.22 12.93
CA SER A 201 -1.66 -5.04 12.32
C SER A 201 -0.61 -4.15 11.65
N ARG A 202 -1.01 -3.50 10.58
CA ARG A 202 -0.25 -2.41 9.96
C ARG A 202 -0.16 -1.19 10.89
N ILE A 203 -1.17 -0.97 11.74
CA ILE A 203 -1.16 0.06 12.78
C ILE A 203 -0.35 -0.46 13.96
N THR A 204 0.94 -0.15 14.01
CA THR A 204 1.87 -0.59 15.05
C THR A 204 1.76 0.27 16.30
N ARG A 205 2.32 -0.20 17.43
CA ARG A 205 2.38 0.59 18.67
C ARG A 205 3.24 1.83 18.51
N SER A 206 4.36 1.72 17.79
CA SER A 206 5.25 2.84 17.48
C SER A 206 4.55 3.86 16.57
N GLY A 207 3.85 3.40 15.52
CA GLY A 207 3.07 4.28 14.65
C GLY A 207 2.01 5.07 15.42
N MET A 208 1.22 4.40 16.27
CA MET A 208 0.25 5.09 17.14
C MET A 208 0.91 6.11 18.07
N TYR A 209 2.10 5.80 18.61
CA TYR A 209 2.84 6.71 19.46
C TYR A 209 3.31 7.96 18.72
N TYR A 210 3.90 7.79 17.50
CA TYR A 210 4.38 8.92 16.70
C TYR A 210 3.23 9.80 16.20
N GLN A 211 2.11 9.19 15.79
CA GLN A 211 0.89 9.94 15.47
C GLN A 211 0.39 10.75 16.67
N LYS A 212 0.40 10.17 17.86
CA LYS A 212 0.02 10.85 19.10
C LYS A 212 1.00 11.98 19.46
N LEU A 213 2.31 11.79 19.24
CA LEU A 213 3.32 12.84 19.42
C LEU A 213 3.08 14.02 18.48
N ALA A 214 2.84 13.72 17.18
CA ALA A 214 2.57 14.73 16.18
C ALA A 214 1.29 15.51 16.47
N LYS A 215 0.21 14.82 16.86
CA LYS A 215 -1.05 15.44 17.25
C LYS A 215 -0.86 16.42 18.39
N ARG A 216 -0.15 16.04 19.46
CA ARG A 216 0.17 16.93 20.59
C ARG A 216 0.99 18.15 20.17
N THR A 217 1.89 17.96 19.23
CA THR A 217 2.73 19.05 18.72
C THR A 217 1.89 20.05 17.95
N LEU A 218 0.95 19.60 17.13
CA LEU A 218 -0.01 20.46 16.43
C LEU A 218 -0.89 21.25 17.43
N GLU A 219 -1.49 20.58 18.40
CA GLU A 219 -2.33 21.24 19.41
C GLU A 219 -1.57 22.31 20.20
N ARG A 220 -0.30 22.05 20.55
CA ARG A 220 0.57 23.05 21.20
C ARG A 220 0.94 24.20 20.27
N ALA A 221 1.19 23.90 19.00
CA ALA A 221 1.48 24.91 18.00
C ALA A 221 0.28 25.85 17.82
N ASP A 222 -0.95 25.31 17.71
CA ASP A 222 -2.17 26.10 17.57
C ASP A 222 -2.38 27.04 18.78
N ILE A 223 -2.24 26.52 20.01
CA ILE A 223 -2.33 27.34 21.23
C ILE A 223 -1.26 28.42 21.24
N THR A 224 -0.01 28.09 20.86
CA THR A 224 1.08 29.05 20.81
C THR A 224 0.84 30.11 19.73
N ALA A 225 0.22 29.76 18.62
CA ALA A 225 -0.11 30.67 17.54
C ALA A 225 -1.07 31.78 17.98
N GLU A 226 -2.03 31.48 18.88
CA GLU A 226 -2.91 32.50 19.49
C GLU A 226 -2.10 33.54 20.29
N PHE A 227 -1.18 33.08 21.13
CA PHE A 227 -0.29 34.00 21.90
C PHE A 227 0.70 34.72 21.00
N TYR A 228 1.13 34.11 19.90
CA TYR A 228 2.00 34.75 18.91
C TYR A 228 1.26 35.88 18.17
N SER A 229 0.01 35.67 17.81
CA SER A 229 -0.83 36.62 17.08
C SER A 229 -1.22 37.82 17.96
N PHE A 230 -1.37 37.61 19.27
CA PHE A 230 -1.79 38.61 20.24
C PHE A 230 -0.83 38.68 21.44
N PRO A 231 0.41 39.20 21.25
CA PRO A 231 1.39 39.22 22.32
C PRO A 231 0.91 40.07 23.50
N GLN A 232 1.06 39.51 24.69
CA GLN A 232 0.67 40.20 25.91
C GLN A 232 1.56 41.41 26.15
N LYS A 233 0.93 42.56 26.44
CA LYS A 233 1.56 43.80 26.80
C LYS A 233 1.48 44.00 28.32
N TYR A 234 2.47 44.66 28.91
CA TYR A 234 2.44 45.00 30.31
C TYR A 234 2.83 46.47 30.51
N VAL A 235 2.33 47.05 31.54
CA VAL A 235 2.65 48.40 31.97
C VAL A 235 3.07 48.35 33.43
N LEU A 236 4.22 48.95 33.75
CA LEU A 236 4.75 49.05 35.10
C LEU A 236 4.81 50.51 35.52
N GLY A 237 4.48 50.79 36.80
CA GLY A 237 4.56 52.14 37.38
C GLY A 237 3.34 53.02 37.09
N MET A 238 2.15 52.41 36.92
CA MET A 238 0.87 53.13 36.94
C MET A 238 0.50 53.51 38.36
N ASP A 239 -0.28 54.60 38.52
CA ASP A 239 -0.84 55.00 39.81
C ASP A 239 -1.81 53.92 40.39
N VAL A 240 -1.87 53.86 41.70
CA VAL A 240 -2.72 52.88 42.40
C VAL A 240 -4.20 53.13 42.12
N ASP A 241 -4.57 54.38 41.87
CA ASP A 241 -5.95 54.80 41.58
C ASP A 241 -6.28 54.86 40.08
N ALA A 242 -5.36 54.42 39.18
CA ALA A 242 -5.58 54.40 37.75
C ALA A 242 -6.66 53.39 37.37
N GLU A 243 -7.62 53.82 36.55
CA GLU A 243 -8.64 52.89 36.03
C GLU A 243 -7.99 51.69 35.29
N PRO A 244 -8.48 50.45 35.54
CA PRO A 244 -7.97 49.27 34.84
C PRO A 244 -8.14 49.42 33.32
N LEU A 245 -7.06 49.26 32.58
CA LEU A 245 -7.15 49.22 31.10
C LEU A 245 -8.10 48.10 30.66
N GLU A 246 -9.05 48.44 29.79
CA GLU A 246 -9.94 47.42 29.19
C GLU A 246 -9.12 46.41 28.43
N THR A 247 -9.19 45.16 28.85
CA THR A 247 -8.32 44.06 28.37
C THR A 247 -8.33 43.90 26.84
N TRP A 248 -9.47 44.11 26.19
CA TRP A 248 -9.60 43.97 24.74
C TRP A 248 -8.96 45.14 23.96
N LYS A 249 -9.00 46.39 24.51
CA LYS A 249 -8.32 47.56 23.90
C LYS A 249 -6.83 47.44 23.95
N ALA A 250 -6.28 46.75 24.96
CA ALA A 250 -4.85 46.51 25.07
C ALA A 250 -4.36 45.39 24.12
N THR A 251 -5.23 44.53 23.66
CA THR A 251 -4.89 43.33 22.83
C THR A 251 -4.87 43.63 21.34
N VAL A 252 -5.82 44.46 20.84
CA VAL A 252 -5.96 44.73 19.40
C VAL A 252 -5.50 46.14 19.07
N SER A 253 -4.30 46.30 18.52
CA SER A 253 -3.74 47.46 17.78
C SER A 253 -4.23 48.89 18.18
N SER A 254 -4.77 49.11 19.34
CA SER A 254 -5.10 50.46 19.81
C SER A 254 -3.88 51.12 20.36
N MET A 255 -3.72 52.40 20.03
CA MET A 255 -2.69 53.25 20.60
C MET A 255 -2.98 53.44 22.08
N LEU A 256 -2.19 52.82 22.95
CA LEU A 256 -2.31 53.01 24.41
C LEU A 256 -1.79 54.40 24.75
N GLN A 257 -2.64 55.31 25.17
CA GLN A 257 -2.24 56.59 25.79
C GLN A 257 -2.06 56.38 27.29
N ILE A 258 -0.85 56.56 27.76
CA ILE A 258 -0.52 56.40 29.17
C ILE A 258 0.03 57.73 29.66
N THR A 259 -0.62 58.28 30.68
CA THR A 259 -0.22 59.53 31.32
C THR A 259 0.90 59.31 32.35
N VAL A 260 1.59 60.38 32.75
CA VAL A 260 2.59 60.35 33.78
C VAL A 260 1.88 60.09 35.14
N ASN A 261 2.56 59.41 36.07
CA ASN A 261 2.05 59.19 37.42
C ASN A 261 2.10 60.48 38.24
N GLU A 262 1.48 60.53 39.44
CA GLU A 262 1.45 61.68 40.30
C GLU A 262 2.85 62.20 40.69
N ASN A 263 3.88 61.38 40.68
CA ASN A 263 5.26 61.72 40.94
C ASN A 263 6.02 62.26 39.69
N GLY A 264 5.36 62.35 38.56
CA GLY A 264 5.95 62.80 37.30
C GLY A 264 6.75 61.74 36.54
N ASP A 265 6.77 60.48 36.99
CA ASP A 265 7.46 59.38 36.31
C ASP A 265 6.62 58.81 35.19
N LYS A 266 7.30 58.47 34.09
CA LYS A 266 6.62 57.80 32.93
C LYS A 266 6.51 56.31 33.18
N PRO A 267 5.28 55.73 33.10
CA PRO A 267 5.16 54.27 33.15
C PRO A 267 5.95 53.58 32.06
N THR A 268 6.55 52.44 32.40
CA THR A 268 7.30 51.63 31.44
C THR A 268 6.32 50.65 30.77
N VAL A 269 6.22 50.74 29.44
CA VAL A 269 5.43 49.86 28.62
C VAL A 269 6.32 48.79 27.99
N GLY A 270 5.95 47.55 28.13
CA GLY A 270 6.66 46.45 27.51
C GLY A 270 5.72 45.42 26.88
N GLN A 271 6.28 44.56 26.10
CA GLN A 271 5.61 43.44 25.49
C GLN A 271 6.42 42.19 25.77
N PHE A 272 5.74 41.07 26.12
CA PHE A 272 6.41 39.79 26.22
C PHE A 272 6.91 39.35 24.85
N THR A 273 8.09 38.75 24.80
CA THR A 273 8.69 38.24 23.57
C THR A 273 7.81 37.11 23.02
N THR A 274 7.47 37.20 21.73
CA THR A 274 6.72 36.15 21.05
C THR A 274 7.56 34.89 20.89
N PRO A 275 7.04 33.70 21.26
CA PRO A 275 7.76 32.45 21.08
C PRO A 275 7.88 32.10 19.58
N SER A 276 9.01 31.50 19.20
CA SER A 276 9.18 30.99 17.83
C SER A 276 8.33 29.77 17.58
N MET A 277 7.76 29.66 16.38
CA MET A 277 6.99 28.46 15.92
C MET A 277 7.90 27.36 15.34
N SER A 278 9.17 27.68 15.03
CA SER A 278 10.14 26.75 14.41
C SER A 278 10.31 25.44 15.20
N PRO A 279 10.43 25.41 16.53
CA PRO A 279 10.58 24.17 17.29
C PRO A 279 9.40 23.18 17.11
N PHE A 280 8.18 23.69 16.93
CA PHE A 280 7.01 22.84 16.69
C PHE A 280 7.07 22.18 15.30
N THR A 281 7.47 22.94 14.29
CA THR A 281 7.64 22.42 12.93
C THR A 281 8.74 21.36 12.88
N GLU A 282 9.86 21.59 13.54
CA GLU A 282 10.96 20.62 13.62
C GLU A 282 10.57 19.35 14.37
N GLN A 283 9.84 19.48 15.49
CA GLN A 283 9.34 18.33 16.24
C GLN A 283 8.31 17.52 15.42
N LEU A 284 7.43 18.20 14.70
CA LEU A 284 6.43 17.56 13.81
C LEU A 284 7.14 16.80 12.69
N ARG A 285 8.14 17.42 12.06
CA ARG A 285 8.95 16.77 11.01
C ARG A 285 9.73 15.56 11.54
N THR A 286 10.27 15.64 12.74
CA THR A 286 10.92 14.51 13.41
C THR A 286 9.92 13.37 13.66
N ALA A 287 8.74 13.68 14.18
CA ALA A 287 7.70 12.69 14.40
C ALA A 287 7.26 12.03 13.08
N ALA A 288 7.13 12.80 12.00
CA ALA A 288 6.82 12.30 10.65
C ALA A 288 7.92 11.38 10.12
N ALA A 289 9.20 11.74 10.29
CA ALA A 289 10.33 10.93 9.85
C ALA A 289 10.36 9.57 10.57
N LEU A 290 10.13 9.55 11.89
CA LEU A 290 10.05 8.33 12.68
C LEU A 290 8.85 7.47 12.30
N PHE A 291 7.69 8.08 12.03
CA PHE A 291 6.50 7.39 11.55
C PHE A 291 6.72 6.79 10.14
N ALA A 292 7.30 7.56 9.23
CA ALA A 292 7.64 7.13 7.89
C ALA A 292 8.60 5.93 7.90
N GLY A 293 9.66 6.00 8.71
CA GLY A 293 10.62 4.91 8.90
C GLY A 293 9.98 3.62 9.44
N GLU A 294 9.04 3.72 10.38
CA GLU A 294 8.31 2.57 10.93
C GLU A 294 7.36 1.95 9.90
N THR A 295 6.68 2.76 9.11
CA THR A 295 5.64 2.32 8.19
C THR A 295 6.14 2.05 6.77
N GLY A 296 7.38 2.43 6.44
CA GLY A 296 7.94 2.35 5.09
C GLY A 296 7.31 3.33 4.11
N LEU A 297 6.69 4.39 4.63
CA LEU A 297 6.25 5.56 3.86
C LEU A 297 7.39 6.55 3.68
N THR A 298 7.20 7.54 2.82
CA THR A 298 8.10 8.68 2.66
C THR A 298 7.58 9.88 3.46
N LEU A 299 8.43 10.90 3.64
CA LEU A 299 7.98 12.18 4.21
C LEU A 299 6.97 12.87 3.31
N ASP A 300 7.13 12.74 1.98
CA ASP A 300 6.21 13.28 0.99
C ASP A 300 4.80 12.67 1.11
N ASP A 301 4.70 11.36 1.41
CA ASP A 301 3.42 10.69 1.70
C ASP A 301 2.70 11.29 2.91
N LEU A 302 3.44 11.89 3.84
CA LEU A 302 2.92 12.52 5.05
C LEU A 302 2.73 14.04 4.91
N GLY A 303 2.94 14.60 3.71
CA GLY A 303 2.73 16.02 3.41
C GLY A 303 3.95 16.93 3.65
N PHE A 304 5.14 16.36 3.88
CA PHE A 304 6.39 17.13 4.02
C PHE A 304 7.18 17.08 2.72
N VAL A 305 6.74 17.85 1.74
CA VAL A 305 7.36 17.89 0.41
C VAL A 305 8.78 18.46 0.48
N SER A 306 9.70 17.88 -0.30
CA SER A 306 11.05 18.44 -0.50
C SER A 306 11.01 19.56 -1.55
N ASP A 307 11.73 20.65 -1.30
CA ASP A 307 11.83 21.79 -2.22
C ASP A 307 12.52 21.42 -3.55
N ASN A 308 13.30 20.34 -3.57
CA ASN A 308 13.96 19.85 -4.77
C ASN A 308 13.19 18.63 -5.34
N PRO A 309 12.72 18.70 -6.60
CA PRO A 309 12.10 17.55 -7.23
C PRO A 309 13.11 16.40 -7.36
N SER A 310 12.77 15.26 -6.77
CA SER A 310 13.57 14.05 -6.87
C SER A 310 13.45 13.45 -8.28
N SER A 311 14.52 12.78 -8.76
CA SER A 311 14.41 12.01 -10.01
C SER A 311 13.40 10.86 -9.86
N VAL A 312 12.85 10.40 -10.98
CA VAL A 312 11.90 9.26 -11.00
C VAL A 312 12.50 8.03 -10.32
N GLU A 313 13.79 7.78 -10.53
CA GLU A 313 14.53 6.68 -9.92
C GLU A 313 14.65 6.84 -8.40
N ALA A 314 14.88 8.06 -7.92
CA ALA A 314 14.95 8.34 -6.49
C ALA A 314 13.59 8.17 -5.81
N ILE A 315 12.49 8.58 -6.46
CA ILE A 315 11.12 8.36 -5.98
C ILE A 315 10.82 6.86 -5.90
N LYS A 316 11.17 6.09 -6.94
CA LYS A 316 11.00 4.63 -6.93
C LYS A 316 11.81 3.97 -5.82
N ALA A 317 13.07 4.38 -5.63
CA ALA A 317 13.94 3.86 -4.57
C ALA A 317 13.38 4.19 -3.16
N SER A 318 12.79 5.36 -2.97
CA SER A 318 12.21 5.76 -1.68
C SER A 318 11.01 4.88 -1.27
N HIS A 319 10.26 4.33 -2.23
CA HIS A 319 9.13 3.44 -1.98
C HIS A 319 9.48 1.94 -1.92
N GLU A 320 10.76 1.57 -1.97
CA GLU A 320 11.19 0.17 -1.94
C GLU A 320 10.71 -0.58 -0.69
N ASN A 321 10.76 0.06 0.48
CA ASN A 321 10.27 -0.54 1.72
C ASN A 321 8.77 -0.84 1.67
N LEU A 322 7.98 0.05 1.08
CA LEU A 322 6.54 -0.17 0.88
C LEU A 322 6.29 -1.31 -0.11
N ARG A 323 7.10 -1.40 -1.18
CA ARG A 323 7.05 -2.49 -2.16
C ARG A 323 7.33 -3.85 -1.53
N LEU A 324 8.35 -3.95 -0.67
CA LEU A 324 8.68 -5.18 0.06
C LEU A 324 7.57 -5.57 1.05
N ALA A 325 7.00 -4.58 1.75
CA ALA A 325 5.84 -4.80 2.63
C ALA A 325 4.62 -5.32 1.84
N GLY A 326 4.36 -4.76 0.65
CA GLY A 326 3.30 -5.20 -0.26
C GLY A 326 3.49 -6.65 -0.71
N ARG A 327 4.69 -7.03 -1.16
CA ARG A 327 5.00 -8.42 -1.55
C ARG A 327 4.83 -9.40 -0.39
N LYS A 328 5.19 -9.00 0.84
CA LYS A 328 4.96 -9.82 2.02
C LYS A 328 3.48 -9.97 2.32
N ALA A 329 2.69 -8.89 2.19
CA ALA A 329 1.24 -8.90 2.37
C ALA A 329 0.56 -9.78 1.31
N GLN A 330 0.91 -9.64 0.02
CA GLN A 330 0.40 -10.49 -1.06
C GLN A 330 0.59 -11.99 -0.77
N ARG A 331 1.75 -12.39 -0.26
CA ARG A 331 2.01 -13.80 0.10
C ARG A 331 1.15 -14.28 1.27
N SER A 332 1.05 -13.50 2.34
CA SER A 332 0.31 -13.92 3.53
C SER A 332 -1.21 -13.90 3.30
N LEU A 333 -1.73 -12.83 2.70
CA LEU A 333 -3.15 -12.71 2.37
C LEU A 333 -3.55 -13.70 1.26
N GLY A 334 -2.70 -13.88 0.24
CA GLY A 334 -2.93 -14.86 -0.83
C GLY A 334 -3.06 -16.28 -0.31
N SER A 335 -2.24 -16.68 0.67
CA SER A 335 -2.38 -17.98 1.33
C SER A 335 -3.73 -18.11 2.07
N GLY A 336 -4.18 -17.05 2.74
CA GLY A 336 -5.50 -17.01 3.39
C GLY A 336 -6.65 -17.11 2.39
N LEU A 337 -6.59 -16.35 1.30
CA LEU A 337 -7.58 -16.39 0.23
C LEU A 337 -7.64 -17.76 -0.47
N LEU A 338 -6.50 -18.42 -0.65
CA LEU A 338 -6.46 -19.80 -1.17
C LEU A 338 -7.13 -20.78 -0.19
N ASN A 339 -7.01 -20.57 1.12
CA ASN A 339 -7.74 -21.34 2.11
C ASN A 339 -9.26 -21.11 2.02
N VAL A 340 -9.69 -19.87 1.82
CA VAL A 340 -11.11 -19.54 1.58
C VAL A 340 -11.60 -20.27 0.34
N ALA A 341 -10.87 -20.20 -0.78
CA ALA A 341 -11.18 -20.88 -2.03
C ALA A 341 -11.32 -22.40 -1.83
N TYR A 342 -10.36 -23.01 -1.14
CA TYR A 342 -10.35 -24.44 -0.85
C TYR A 342 -11.59 -24.89 -0.04
N VAL A 343 -11.90 -24.19 1.05
CA VAL A 343 -13.07 -24.54 1.89
C VAL A 343 -14.37 -24.28 1.15
N ALA A 344 -14.44 -23.21 0.36
CA ALA A 344 -15.62 -22.92 -0.46
C ALA A 344 -15.87 -24.00 -1.52
N CYS A 345 -14.83 -24.51 -2.18
CA CYS A 345 -14.97 -25.63 -3.11
C CYS A 345 -15.42 -26.91 -2.39
N CYS A 346 -14.85 -27.22 -1.23
CA CYS A 346 -15.30 -28.38 -0.45
C CYS A 346 -16.78 -28.29 -0.07
N LEU A 347 -17.27 -27.11 0.27
CA LEU A 347 -18.69 -26.87 0.59
C LEU A 347 -19.59 -26.90 -0.65
N ARG A 348 -19.14 -26.32 -1.78
CA ARG A 348 -19.87 -26.33 -3.04
C ARG A 348 -20.17 -27.75 -3.50
N ASP A 349 -19.15 -28.60 -3.45
CA ASP A 349 -19.19 -29.96 -4.01
C ASP A 349 -19.59 -31.02 -2.97
N ASP A 350 -19.88 -30.57 -1.72
CA ASP A 350 -20.21 -31.44 -0.57
C ASP A 350 -19.18 -32.56 -0.36
N PHE A 351 -17.91 -32.25 -0.63
CA PHE A 351 -16.82 -33.22 -0.61
C PHE A 351 -15.50 -32.58 -0.09
N LYS A 352 -14.86 -33.25 0.89
CA LYS A 352 -13.56 -32.83 1.39
C LYS A 352 -12.42 -33.22 0.46
N TYR A 353 -11.96 -32.30 -0.34
CA TYR A 353 -10.80 -32.49 -1.21
C TYR A 353 -9.48 -32.63 -0.42
N ASN A 354 -8.53 -33.35 -0.99
CA ASN A 354 -7.16 -33.29 -0.51
C ASN A 354 -6.55 -31.94 -0.88
N ARG A 355 -6.03 -31.20 0.11
CA ARG A 355 -5.42 -29.88 -0.09
C ARG A 355 -4.28 -29.90 -1.14
N GLY A 356 -3.55 -31.01 -1.26
CA GLY A 356 -2.49 -31.17 -2.25
C GLY A 356 -2.95 -30.98 -3.70
N ARG A 357 -4.25 -31.16 -4.00
CA ARG A 357 -4.81 -30.90 -5.34
C ARG A 357 -4.87 -29.42 -5.71
N PHE A 358 -4.77 -28.51 -4.72
CA PHE A 358 -4.76 -27.07 -4.91
C PHE A 358 -3.33 -26.47 -4.94
N ILE A 359 -2.29 -27.33 -5.05
CA ILE A 359 -0.89 -26.89 -4.98
C ILE A 359 -0.50 -26.00 -6.17
N ASP A 360 -1.09 -26.25 -7.32
CA ASP A 360 -0.84 -25.52 -8.55
C ASP A 360 -1.69 -24.25 -8.68
N THR A 361 -2.79 -24.15 -7.93
CA THR A 361 -3.65 -22.97 -7.89
C THR A 361 -2.95 -21.84 -7.12
N LYS A 362 -2.64 -20.74 -7.81
CA LYS A 362 -1.86 -19.63 -7.26
C LYS A 362 -2.64 -18.33 -7.27
N PRO A 363 -2.68 -17.59 -6.13
CA PRO A 363 -3.26 -16.25 -6.10
C PRO A 363 -2.40 -15.28 -6.92
N LYS A 364 -2.99 -14.58 -7.85
CA LYS A 364 -2.35 -13.54 -8.68
C LYS A 364 -2.83 -12.16 -8.25
N TRP A 365 -1.91 -11.24 -8.24
CA TRP A 365 -2.11 -9.86 -7.85
C TRP A 365 -1.71 -8.93 -8.99
N GLU A 366 -2.33 -7.76 -9.08
CA GLU A 366 -1.79 -6.71 -9.93
C GLU A 366 -0.43 -6.23 -9.40
N PRO A 367 0.43 -5.66 -10.26
CA PRO A 367 1.69 -5.09 -9.82
C PRO A 367 1.48 -4.02 -8.74
N LEU A 368 2.33 -4.02 -7.70
CA LEU A 368 2.24 -3.06 -6.58
C LEU A 368 2.46 -1.60 -7.02
N PHE A 369 3.13 -1.39 -8.13
CA PHE A 369 3.36 -0.11 -8.78
C PHE A 369 3.15 -0.29 -10.27
N GLU A 370 2.36 0.62 -10.85
CA GLU A 370 2.11 0.63 -12.28
C GLU A 370 3.42 0.91 -13.05
N ALA A 371 3.56 0.24 -14.20
CA ALA A 371 4.69 0.48 -15.09
C ALA A 371 4.48 1.80 -15.84
N ASP A 372 5.41 2.75 -15.70
CA ASP A 372 5.43 3.96 -16.51
C ASP A 372 5.87 3.66 -17.96
N ALA A 373 5.69 4.63 -18.87
CA ALA A 373 5.99 4.47 -20.29
C ALA A 373 7.46 4.05 -20.55
N ASN A 374 8.41 4.59 -19.77
CA ASN A 374 9.83 4.24 -19.89
C ASN A 374 10.07 2.79 -19.44
N MET A 375 9.44 2.38 -18.35
CA MET A 375 9.54 1.00 -17.86
C MET A 375 8.92 0.02 -18.86
N LEU A 376 7.80 0.36 -19.48
CA LEU A 376 7.16 -0.46 -20.51
C LEU A 376 8.07 -0.66 -21.72
N THR A 377 8.76 0.40 -22.16
CA THR A 377 9.74 0.33 -23.27
C THR A 377 10.90 -0.60 -22.88
N LEU A 378 11.48 -0.43 -21.68
CA LEU A 378 12.58 -1.26 -21.20
C LEU A 378 12.16 -2.74 -21.03
N ILE A 379 10.95 -3.00 -20.56
CA ILE A 379 10.40 -4.36 -20.47
C ILE A 379 10.23 -4.94 -21.87
N GLY A 380 9.67 -4.17 -22.82
CA GLY A 380 9.48 -4.59 -24.21
C GLY A 380 10.79 -4.99 -24.87
N ASP A 381 11.81 -4.13 -24.78
CA ASP A 381 13.15 -4.41 -25.31
C ASP A 381 13.80 -5.63 -24.64
N GLY A 382 13.65 -5.75 -23.32
CA GLY A 382 14.13 -6.88 -22.53
C GLY A 382 13.46 -8.20 -22.94
N VAL A 383 12.14 -8.19 -23.11
CA VAL A 383 11.36 -9.35 -23.56
C VAL A 383 11.78 -9.81 -24.95
N ILE A 384 11.95 -8.87 -25.89
CA ILE A 384 12.40 -9.17 -27.25
C ILE A 384 13.77 -9.84 -27.20
N LYS A 385 14.75 -9.26 -26.50
CA LYS A 385 16.11 -9.80 -26.39
C LYS A 385 16.16 -11.17 -25.72
N LEU A 386 15.36 -11.37 -24.66
CA LEU A 386 15.28 -12.67 -23.97
C LEU A 386 14.63 -13.74 -24.85
N ASN A 387 13.56 -13.42 -25.57
CA ASN A 387 12.92 -14.35 -26.48
C ASN A 387 13.72 -14.60 -27.74
N GLN A 388 14.61 -13.68 -28.16
CA GLN A 388 15.60 -13.94 -29.21
C GLN A 388 16.66 -14.97 -28.78
N ALA A 389 17.11 -14.87 -27.51
CA ALA A 389 18.06 -15.82 -26.94
C ALA A 389 17.45 -17.18 -26.60
N LEU A 390 16.21 -17.17 -26.09
CA LEU A 390 15.44 -18.35 -25.66
C LEU A 390 14.01 -18.21 -26.16
N PRO A 391 13.67 -18.72 -27.36
CA PRO A 391 12.34 -18.58 -27.95
C PRO A 391 11.24 -19.14 -27.04
N GLY A 392 10.22 -18.32 -26.78
CA GLY A 392 9.07 -18.70 -25.93
C GLY A 392 9.34 -18.69 -24.43
N TYR A 393 10.50 -18.23 -23.97
CA TYR A 393 10.82 -18.15 -22.53
C TYR A 393 9.90 -17.18 -21.78
N ILE A 394 9.63 -16.01 -22.36
CA ILE A 394 8.68 -15.05 -21.82
C ILE A 394 7.41 -15.09 -22.66
N ASN A 395 6.33 -15.55 -22.04
CA ASN A 395 4.99 -15.62 -22.65
C ASN A 395 4.14 -14.40 -22.26
N SER A 396 2.93 -14.29 -22.85
CA SER A 396 1.99 -13.20 -22.61
C SER A 396 1.58 -13.05 -21.13
N ASN A 397 1.49 -14.16 -20.37
CA ASN A 397 1.17 -14.14 -18.95
C ASN A 397 2.25 -13.45 -18.13
N VAL A 398 3.53 -13.75 -18.42
CA VAL A 398 4.68 -13.11 -17.74
C VAL A 398 4.73 -11.60 -18.06
N ILE A 399 4.46 -11.21 -19.32
CA ILE A 399 4.40 -9.80 -19.71
C ILE A 399 3.28 -9.10 -18.95
N ARG A 400 2.10 -9.68 -18.86
CA ARG A 400 0.97 -9.16 -18.10
C ARG A 400 1.30 -9.03 -16.61
N ASP A 401 1.96 -10.02 -16.01
CA ASP A 401 2.38 -9.99 -14.60
C ASP A 401 3.41 -8.89 -14.31
N LEU A 402 4.24 -8.54 -15.30
CA LEU A 402 5.24 -7.48 -15.19
C LEU A 402 4.67 -6.07 -15.44
N THR A 403 3.72 -5.95 -16.36
CA THR A 403 3.22 -4.65 -16.82
C THR A 403 1.86 -4.28 -16.23
N GLY A 404 1.07 -5.25 -15.78
CA GLY A 404 -0.34 -5.05 -15.37
C GLY A 404 -1.31 -4.80 -16.54
N ILE A 405 -0.81 -4.75 -17.79
CA ILE A 405 -1.65 -4.46 -18.96
C ILE A 405 -2.49 -5.68 -19.33
N LYS A 406 -3.81 -5.51 -19.39
CA LYS A 406 -4.76 -6.52 -19.87
C LYS A 406 -4.77 -6.51 -21.40
N GLY A 407 -3.87 -7.26 -22.03
CA GLY A 407 -3.87 -7.50 -23.46
C GLY A 407 -4.71 -8.70 -23.86
N ASP A 408 -4.97 -8.86 -25.17
CA ASP A 408 -5.58 -10.08 -25.70
C ASP A 408 -4.60 -11.24 -25.54
N MET A 409 -4.97 -12.23 -24.72
CA MET A 409 -4.15 -13.41 -24.42
C MET A 409 -3.98 -14.32 -25.64
N ASN A 410 -4.84 -14.16 -26.65
CA ASN A 410 -4.79 -14.92 -27.91
C ASN A 410 -4.11 -14.12 -29.04
N ALA A 411 -3.58 -12.93 -28.74
CA ALA A 411 -2.83 -12.17 -29.71
C ALA A 411 -1.57 -12.96 -30.08
N THR A 412 -1.60 -13.60 -31.24
CA THR A 412 -0.40 -14.15 -31.86
C THR A 412 0.44 -12.99 -32.38
N PRO A 413 1.78 -12.94 -32.11
CA PRO A 413 2.62 -11.95 -32.72
C PRO A 413 2.49 -12.10 -34.25
N LYS A 414 2.04 -11.03 -34.93
CA LYS A 414 2.24 -10.96 -36.38
C LYS A 414 3.74 -10.91 -36.61
N ILE A 415 4.29 -12.06 -36.87
CA ILE A 415 5.57 -12.13 -37.56
C ILE A 415 5.22 -11.61 -38.96
N GLU A 416 5.53 -10.37 -39.28
CA GLU A 416 5.63 -9.97 -40.68
C GLU A 416 6.64 -10.92 -41.28
N GLU A 417 6.16 -11.95 -41.97
CA GLU A 417 6.97 -12.67 -42.96
C GLU A 417 7.43 -11.59 -43.92
N VAL A 418 8.69 -11.19 -43.80
CA VAL A 418 9.37 -10.50 -44.87
C VAL A 418 9.29 -11.49 -46.04
N GLU A 419 8.34 -11.25 -46.96
CA GLU A 419 8.29 -11.95 -48.23
C GLU A 419 9.69 -11.84 -48.85
N GLN A 420 10.49 -12.90 -48.68
CA GLN A 420 11.65 -13.12 -49.51
C GLN A 420 11.10 -13.33 -50.93
N LYS A 421 11.07 -12.26 -51.73
CA LYS A 421 11.04 -12.39 -53.17
C LYS A 421 12.21 -13.25 -53.56
N THR A 422 11.95 -14.52 -53.75
CA THR A 422 12.83 -15.46 -54.43
C THR A 422 12.96 -15.01 -55.89
N THR A 423 13.92 -14.18 -56.19
CA THR A 423 14.54 -14.13 -57.51
C THR A 423 15.67 -15.16 -57.49
N ASN A 424 15.43 -16.27 -58.20
CA ASN A 424 16.46 -17.23 -58.56
C ASN A 424 17.60 -16.50 -59.27
N SER A 425 18.73 -16.44 -58.62
CA SER A 425 20.05 -16.40 -59.27
C SER A 425 21.06 -16.93 -58.25
N GLU A 426 21.63 -18.08 -58.64
CA GLU A 426 22.77 -18.71 -57.99
C GLU A 426 23.92 -17.70 -57.94
N ASP A 427 24.32 -17.33 -56.70
CA ASP A 427 25.73 -17.15 -56.37
C ASP A 427 25.91 -17.07 -54.86
N LYS A 428 26.73 -17.95 -54.34
CA LYS A 428 27.14 -18.07 -52.95
C LYS A 428 28.05 -16.90 -52.60
N GLN A 429 27.65 -16.04 -51.62
CA GLN A 429 28.62 -15.45 -50.69
C GLN A 429 27.92 -15.00 -49.42
N ASN A 430 28.39 -15.49 -48.25
CA ASN A 430 27.96 -15.14 -46.92
C ASN A 430 28.22 -13.62 -46.62
N GLY A 431 27.21 -12.77 -46.73
CA GLY A 431 27.27 -11.38 -46.29
C GLY A 431 26.31 -11.17 -45.10
N ARG A 432 26.85 -10.75 -43.98
CA ARG A 432 26.08 -10.34 -42.80
C ARG A 432 25.36 -9.03 -43.15
N VAL A 433 24.02 -9.00 -43.13
CA VAL A 433 23.24 -7.79 -43.37
C VAL A 433 23.40 -6.88 -42.14
N ILE A 434 24.07 -5.76 -42.30
CA ILE A 434 24.25 -4.74 -41.28
C ILE A 434 23.12 -3.71 -41.38
N SER A 435 22.60 -3.26 -40.21
CA SER A 435 21.56 -2.23 -40.14
C SER A 435 22.12 -0.86 -40.57
N THR A 436 21.24 0.03 -41.07
CA THR A 436 21.56 1.42 -41.41
C THR A 436 22.25 2.16 -40.25
N TYR A 437 21.90 1.80 -39.02
CA TYR A 437 22.49 2.35 -37.81
C TYR A 437 23.96 1.99 -37.63
N GLU A 438 24.35 0.76 -37.93
CA GLU A 438 25.76 0.32 -37.84
C GLU A 438 26.62 1.00 -38.88
N ILE A 439 26.12 1.20 -40.11
CA ILE A 439 26.80 1.96 -41.16
C ILE A 439 27.01 3.41 -40.72
N THR A 440 25.99 4.05 -40.15
CA THR A 440 26.08 5.44 -39.67
C THR A 440 27.06 5.57 -38.50
N SER A 441 27.10 4.57 -37.61
CA SER A 441 28.08 4.51 -36.50
C SER A 441 29.51 4.34 -37.00
N LEU A 442 29.75 3.52 -38.01
CA LEU A 442 31.08 3.34 -38.64
C LEU A 442 31.55 4.63 -39.31
N LEU A 443 30.68 5.32 -40.03
CA LEU A 443 30.97 6.62 -40.66
C LEU A 443 31.30 7.70 -39.62
N SER A 444 30.54 7.74 -38.50
CA SER A 444 30.79 8.67 -37.38
C SER A 444 32.14 8.40 -36.69
N ASN A 445 32.54 7.12 -36.53
CA ASN A 445 33.82 6.76 -35.92
C ASN A 445 35.01 7.06 -36.87
N TYR A 446 34.78 6.97 -38.16
CA TYR A 446 35.74 7.42 -39.15
C TYR A 446 35.94 8.93 -39.13
N GLN A 447 34.85 9.71 -39.09
CA GLN A 447 34.89 11.16 -38.94
C GLN A 447 35.60 11.63 -37.67
N LYS A 448 35.44 10.91 -36.58
CA LYS A 448 36.12 11.21 -35.30
C LYS A 448 37.61 10.79 -35.26
N GLY A 449 38.15 10.27 -36.35
CA GLY A 449 39.54 9.80 -36.39
C GLY A 449 39.83 8.53 -35.59
N VAL A 450 38.80 7.85 -35.06
CA VAL A 450 38.91 6.62 -34.26
C VAL A 450 39.18 5.40 -35.18
N LEU A 451 38.74 5.47 -36.44
CA LEU A 451 38.86 4.39 -37.39
C LEU A 451 39.69 4.85 -38.60
N SER A 452 40.74 4.05 -39.00
CA SER A 452 41.51 4.34 -40.20
C SER A 452 40.71 4.03 -41.47
N LYS A 453 41.02 4.70 -42.59
CA LYS A 453 40.34 4.52 -43.87
C LYS A 453 40.39 3.07 -44.37
N GLU A 454 41.54 2.41 -44.19
CA GLU A 454 41.72 1.01 -44.59
C GLU A 454 40.85 0.06 -43.80
N ASN A 455 40.72 0.27 -42.48
CA ASN A 455 39.85 -0.51 -41.60
C ASN A 455 38.38 -0.23 -41.89
N GLY A 456 38.02 1.02 -42.22
CA GLY A 456 36.67 1.41 -42.64
C GLY A 456 36.24 0.71 -43.92
N ILE A 457 37.11 0.65 -44.93
CA ILE A 457 36.85 -0.07 -46.17
C ILE A 457 36.68 -1.57 -45.91
N LEU A 458 37.52 -2.16 -45.06
CA LEU A 458 37.49 -3.58 -44.74
C LEU A 458 36.21 -3.97 -43.97
N LEU A 459 35.76 -3.14 -43.07
CA LEU A 459 34.50 -3.33 -42.35
C LEU A 459 33.32 -3.17 -43.28
N LEU A 460 33.26 -2.16 -44.14
CA LEU A 460 32.17 -1.96 -45.09
C LEU A 460 32.15 -3.07 -46.17
N THR A 461 33.29 -3.59 -46.61
CA THR A 461 33.36 -4.72 -47.55
C THR A 461 32.96 -6.04 -46.89
N SER A 462 33.21 -6.24 -45.58
CA SER A 462 32.75 -7.43 -44.86
C SER A 462 31.22 -7.50 -44.76
N THR A 463 30.51 -6.41 -45.03
CA THR A 463 29.04 -6.30 -45.03
C THR A 463 28.41 -6.65 -46.39
N GLY A 464 29.21 -7.02 -47.37
CA GLY A 464 28.74 -7.32 -48.73
C GLY A 464 28.75 -6.13 -49.67
N MET A 465 29.25 -4.96 -49.26
CA MET A 465 29.42 -3.78 -50.09
C MET A 465 30.66 -3.93 -50.99
N SER A 466 30.59 -3.51 -52.23
CA SER A 466 31.78 -3.58 -53.11
C SER A 466 32.86 -2.59 -52.64
N LYS A 467 34.13 -2.93 -52.87
CA LYS A 467 35.27 -2.08 -52.47
C LYS A 467 35.16 -0.66 -53.02
N GLN A 468 34.64 -0.51 -54.25
CA GLN A 468 34.44 0.79 -54.89
C GLN A 468 33.35 1.62 -54.24
N GLU A 469 32.27 1.01 -53.79
CA GLU A 469 31.17 1.70 -53.07
C GLU A 469 31.60 2.11 -51.64
N ALA A 470 32.36 1.25 -50.96
CA ALA A 470 32.91 1.55 -49.63
C ALA A 470 33.91 2.73 -49.67
N GLU A 471 34.78 2.77 -50.68
CA GLU A 471 35.71 3.88 -50.91
C GLU A 471 34.98 5.18 -51.30
N ALA A 472 33.92 5.10 -52.12
CA ALA A 472 33.12 6.25 -52.52
C ALA A 472 32.36 6.85 -51.32
N MET A 473 31.86 6.02 -50.43
CA MET A 473 31.15 6.45 -49.20
C MET A 473 32.10 7.18 -48.25
N LEU A 474 33.28 6.65 -47.98
CA LEU A 474 34.29 7.27 -47.10
C LEU A 474 34.87 8.56 -47.70
N ASN A 475 35.12 8.59 -49.02
CA ASN A 475 35.59 9.80 -49.72
C ASN A 475 34.52 10.92 -49.71
N LYS A 476 33.23 10.59 -49.79
CA LYS A 476 32.14 11.56 -49.72
C LYS A 476 32.03 12.20 -48.31
N THR A 477 32.38 11.46 -47.27
CA THR A 477 32.43 11.97 -45.89
C THR A 477 33.62 12.91 -45.67
N GLU A 478 34.80 12.66 -46.29
CA GLU A 478 35.98 13.56 -46.27
C GLU A 478 35.72 14.91 -46.98
N ILE A 479 34.93 14.90 -48.07
CA ILE A 479 34.56 16.13 -48.80
C ILE A 479 33.63 17.01 -48.01
N LEU A 480 32.73 16.44 -47.22
CA LEU A 480 31.78 17.19 -46.36
C LEU A 480 32.49 17.86 -45.17
N GLU A 481 33.59 17.34 -44.67
CA GLU A 481 34.43 17.98 -43.66
C GLU A 481 35.15 19.22 -44.16
N LYS A 482 35.73 19.15 -45.40
CA LYS A 482 36.44 20.27 -46.01
C LYS A 482 35.57 21.44 -46.49
N VAL A 483 34.25 21.30 -46.46
CA VAL A 483 33.27 22.35 -46.81
C VAL A 483 32.75 23.04 -45.56
N ASN A 484 32.92 22.44 -44.36
CA ASN A 484 32.46 22.98 -43.08
C ASN A 484 33.62 23.54 -42.21
N GLU A 485 34.88 23.53 -42.65
CA GLU A 485 35.99 24.36 -42.18
C GLU A 485 36.11 25.65 -43.05
#